data_5242aa9e8b901eaf0541e0a24194ddf0
#
_entry.id   5242aa9e8b901eaf0541e0a24194ddf0
#
_cell.length_a   1.000
_cell.length_b   1.000
_cell.length_c   1.000
_cell.angle_alpha   90.00
_cell.angle_beta   90.00
_cell.angle_gamma   90.00
#
_symmetry.space_group_name_H-M   'P 1'
#
loop_
_entity.id
_entity.type
_entity.pdbx_description
1 polymer ?
#
loop_
_entity_poly.entity_id
_entity_poly.type
_entity_poly.pdbx_seq_one_letter_code
_entity_poly.pdbx_strand_id
1 'polypeptide(L)'
;MLHPRHPVYIVPRPDGTFMVGAPMIENEERARVTAQSLVELVNSAFAVHPAFAEAEVVETGSDVRPSFADNLPRIKREGRRLYLNGLYRHGFLLSPALASRAARIVFDDAIFPEVMDEDRGQRRAS
;
A
#
# COMPACT_ATOMS: atom_id res chain seq x y z
N MET A 1 -9.34 -8.51 7.08
CA MET A 1 -9.06 -8.47 8.52
C MET A 1 -7.57 -8.68 8.71
N LEU A 2 -6.91 -7.90 9.52
CA LEU A 2 -5.49 -8.08 9.82
C LEU A 2 -5.39 -8.94 11.08
N HIS A 3 -4.70 -10.08 11.00
CA HIS A 3 -4.57 -10.96 12.16
C HIS A 3 -3.44 -10.46 13.07
N PRO A 4 -3.65 -10.29 14.40
CA PRO A 4 -2.66 -9.67 15.29
C PRO A 4 -1.38 -10.49 15.49
N ARG A 5 -1.41 -11.79 15.23
CA ARG A 5 -0.24 -12.70 15.36
C ARG A 5 0.41 -13.08 14.03
N HIS A 6 -0.31 -12.88 12.92
CA HIS A 6 0.19 -13.21 11.58
C HIS A 6 0.10 -11.96 10.71
N PRO A 7 1.18 -11.50 10.08
CA PRO A 7 1.19 -10.30 9.25
C PRO A 7 0.51 -10.54 7.89
N VAL A 8 -0.71 -11.04 7.92
CA VAL A 8 -1.50 -11.42 6.76
C VAL A 8 -2.85 -10.72 6.79
N TYR A 9 -3.35 -10.33 5.64
CA TYR A 9 -4.76 -9.94 5.47
C TYR A 9 -5.46 -10.95 4.56
N ILE A 10 -6.71 -11.24 4.89
CA ILE A 10 -7.58 -12.13 4.10
C ILE A 10 -8.81 -11.33 3.71
N VAL A 11 -9.04 -11.18 2.41
CA VAL A 11 -10.13 -10.38 1.86
C VAL A 11 -11.05 -11.29 1.03
N PRO A 12 -12.29 -11.52 1.48
CA PRO A 12 -13.26 -12.28 0.69
C PRO A 12 -13.66 -11.50 -0.56
N ARG A 13 -13.90 -12.22 -1.64
CA ARG A 13 -14.41 -11.71 -2.91
C ARG A 13 -15.83 -12.21 -3.17
N PRO A 14 -16.64 -11.50 -4.00
CA PRO A 14 -18.02 -11.90 -4.29
C PRO A 14 -18.17 -13.27 -4.97
N ASP A 15 -17.14 -13.73 -5.66
CA ASP A 15 -17.09 -15.02 -6.36
C ASP A 15 -16.73 -16.21 -5.46
N GLY A 16 -16.62 -15.99 -4.15
CA GLY A 16 -16.25 -17.02 -3.19
C GLY A 16 -14.73 -17.24 -3.05
N THR A 17 -13.90 -16.50 -3.80
CA THR A 17 -12.45 -16.53 -3.62
C THR A 17 -12.00 -15.64 -2.46
N PHE A 18 -10.78 -15.87 -1.98
CA PHE A 18 -10.14 -15.07 -0.94
C PHE A 18 -8.80 -14.57 -1.43
N MET A 19 -8.58 -13.26 -1.37
CA MET A 19 -7.26 -12.71 -1.56
C MET A 19 -6.48 -12.75 -0.25
N VAL A 20 -5.39 -13.50 -0.23
CA VAL A 20 -4.47 -13.60 0.89
C VAL A 20 -3.21 -12.79 0.58
N GLY A 21 -2.89 -11.83 1.39
CA GLY A 21 -1.72 -10.96 1.21
C GLY A 21 -1.16 -10.49 2.56
N ALA A 22 -0.08 -9.86 2.57
CA ALA A 22 1.14 -10.03 1.82
C ALA A 22 2.31 -9.82 2.78
N PRO A 23 3.34 -10.66 2.74
CA PRO A 23 4.61 -10.34 3.39
C PRO A 23 5.21 -9.11 2.72
N MET A 24 6.01 -8.36 3.46
CA MET A 24 6.85 -7.32 2.89
C MET A 24 8.24 -7.89 2.66
N ILE A 25 8.67 -7.86 1.42
CA ILE A 25 10.06 -8.06 1.07
C ILE A 25 10.57 -6.68 0.64
N GLU A 26 11.42 -6.08 1.45
CA GLU A 26 12.15 -4.86 1.09
C GLU A 26 13.25 -5.24 0.11
N ASN A 27 12.89 -5.40 -1.15
CA ASN A 27 13.85 -5.65 -2.23
C ASN A 27 13.41 -4.84 -3.46
N GLU A 28 14.33 -4.09 -4.01
CA GLU A 28 14.14 -3.31 -5.25
C GLU A 28 14.08 -4.20 -6.50
N GLU A 29 14.43 -5.48 -6.38
CA GLU A 29 14.34 -6.43 -7.46
C GLU A 29 12.89 -6.84 -7.73
N ARG A 30 12.56 -6.91 -9.01
CA ARG A 30 11.26 -7.19 -9.60
C ARG A 30 10.40 -8.12 -8.75
N ALA A 31 9.21 -7.65 -8.47
CA ALA A 31 8.12 -8.39 -7.85
C ALA A 31 8.03 -9.82 -8.41
N ARG A 32 8.52 -10.80 -7.66
CA ARG A 32 8.46 -12.22 -8.00
C ARG A 32 7.79 -12.98 -6.87
N VAL A 33 6.92 -13.91 -7.24
CA VAL A 33 6.40 -14.89 -6.29
C VAL A 33 7.47 -15.94 -6.07
N THR A 34 8.02 -16.01 -4.86
CA THR A 34 8.95 -17.07 -4.48
C THR A 34 8.22 -18.21 -3.79
N ALA A 35 8.78 -19.42 -3.82
CA ALA A 35 8.23 -20.55 -3.09
C ALA A 35 8.13 -20.25 -1.59
N GLN A 36 9.11 -19.56 -1.02
CA GLN A 36 9.11 -19.15 0.38
C GLN A 36 7.91 -18.24 0.68
N SER A 37 7.70 -17.17 -0.10
CA SER A 37 6.59 -16.24 0.13
C SER A 37 5.22 -16.91 -0.02
N LEU A 38 5.09 -17.85 -0.96
CA LEU A 38 3.87 -18.64 -1.11
C LEU A 38 3.60 -19.50 0.12
N VAL A 39 4.60 -20.26 0.59
CA VAL A 39 4.48 -21.12 1.77
C VAL A 39 4.14 -20.30 3.02
N GLU A 40 4.78 -19.15 3.21
CA GLU A 40 4.48 -18.25 4.34
C GLU A 40 3.04 -17.74 4.31
N LEU A 41 2.53 -17.36 3.14
CA LEU A 41 1.14 -16.90 3.00
C LEU A 41 0.13 -18.01 3.24
N VAL A 42 0.34 -19.19 2.65
CA VAL A 42 -0.56 -20.33 2.82
C VAL A 42 -0.58 -20.80 4.28
N ASN A 43 0.58 -20.92 4.91
CA ASN A 43 0.67 -21.27 6.33
C ASN A 43 -0.02 -20.24 7.23
N SER A 44 0.13 -18.95 6.90
CA SER A 44 -0.53 -17.89 7.66
C SER A 44 -2.05 -17.93 7.48
N ALA A 45 -2.55 -18.19 6.28
CA ALA A 45 -3.98 -18.37 6.03
C ALA A 45 -4.54 -19.57 6.79
N PHE A 46 -3.84 -20.71 6.75
CA PHE A 46 -4.20 -21.91 7.51
C PHE A 46 -4.21 -21.66 9.03
N ALA A 47 -3.23 -20.92 9.55
CA ALA A 47 -3.20 -20.55 10.97
C ALA A 47 -4.37 -19.64 11.39
N VAL A 48 -4.92 -18.84 10.46
CA VAL A 48 -6.11 -18.03 10.71
C VAL A 48 -7.39 -18.87 10.73
N HIS A 49 -7.53 -19.81 9.78
CA HIS A 49 -8.67 -20.69 9.72
C HIS A 49 -8.33 -22.03 9.03
N PRO A 50 -8.64 -23.19 9.65
CA PRO A 50 -8.21 -24.49 9.16
C PRO A 50 -8.81 -24.87 7.78
N ALA A 51 -9.94 -24.31 7.38
CA ALA A 51 -10.52 -24.57 6.06
C ALA A 51 -9.61 -24.13 4.89
N PHE A 52 -8.64 -23.25 5.12
CA PHE A 52 -7.66 -22.88 4.09
C PHE A 52 -6.66 -24.01 3.77
N ALA A 53 -6.60 -25.07 4.58
CA ALA A 53 -5.75 -26.22 4.27
C ALA A 53 -6.15 -26.93 2.96
N GLU A 54 -7.46 -26.96 2.68
CA GLU A 54 -8.04 -27.61 1.50
C GLU A 54 -8.41 -26.61 0.39
N ALA A 55 -8.06 -25.32 0.56
CA ALA A 55 -8.35 -24.31 -0.44
C ALA A 55 -7.39 -24.44 -1.64
N GLU A 56 -7.96 -24.35 -2.84
CA GLU A 56 -7.19 -24.31 -4.08
C GLU A 56 -6.50 -22.94 -4.22
N VAL A 57 -5.23 -22.95 -4.65
CA VAL A 57 -4.51 -21.73 -5.04
C VAL A 57 -4.80 -21.45 -6.52
N VAL A 58 -5.75 -20.57 -6.79
CA VAL A 58 -6.22 -20.28 -8.16
C VAL A 58 -5.34 -19.28 -8.90
N GLU A 59 -4.68 -18.37 -8.17
CA GLU A 59 -3.82 -17.35 -8.76
C GLU A 59 -2.73 -16.92 -7.77
N THR A 60 -1.55 -16.60 -8.29
CA THR A 60 -0.48 -15.97 -7.52
C THR A 60 0.01 -14.72 -8.23
N GLY A 61 0.26 -13.66 -7.46
CA GLY A 61 0.73 -12.39 -8.01
C GLY A 61 1.65 -11.66 -7.05
N SER A 62 2.42 -10.76 -7.58
CA SER A 62 3.33 -9.92 -6.83
C SER A 62 3.38 -8.55 -7.48
N ASP A 63 3.46 -7.49 -6.66
CA ASP A 63 3.49 -6.12 -7.14
C ASP A 63 4.28 -5.23 -6.19
N VAL A 64 4.68 -4.05 -6.68
CA VAL A 64 5.44 -3.07 -5.92
C VAL A 64 4.49 -2.02 -5.34
N ARG A 65 4.58 -1.77 -4.04
CA ARG A 65 3.80 -0.71 -3.41
C ARG A 65 4.45 0.65 -3.66
N PRO A 66 3.67 1.66 -4.04
CA PRO A 66 4.19 3.01 -4.17
C PRO A 66 4.53 3.56 -2.78
N SER A 67 5.81 3.68 -2.48
CA SER A 67 6.31 4.22 -1.21
C SER A 67 7.47 5.18 -1.43
N PHE A 68 7.61 6.12 -0.51
CA PHE A 68 8.83 6.92 -0.35
C PHE A 68 9.64 6.37 0.82
N ALA A 69 10.90 6.75 0.94
CA ALA A 69 11.80 6.24 1.98
C ALA A 69 11.30 6.47 3.43
N ASP A 70 10.43 7.46 3.62
CA ASP A 70 9.80 7.76 4.90
C ASP A 70 8.38 7.19 5.06
N ASN A 71 7.88 6.47 4.04
CA ASN A 71 6.54 5.91 3.95
C ASN A 71 5.40 6.93 4.11
N LEU A 72 5.67 8.22 3.89
CA LEU A 72 4.67 9.28 3.96
C LEU A 72 4.15 9.62 2.56
N PRO A 73 2.82 9.82 2.41
CA PRO A 73 2.26 10.23 1.13
C PRO A 73 2.69 11.66 0.77
N ARG A 74 2.78 11.92 -0.53
CA ARG A 74 3.13 13.23 -1.06
C ARG A 74 2.21 13.70 -2.14
N ILE A 75 2.01 15.01 -2.18
CA ILE A 75 1.36 15.73 -3.26
C ILE A 75 2.42 16.63 -3.89
N LYS A 76 2.65 16.46 -5.21
CA LYS A 76 3.56 17.29 -5.98
C LYS A 76 2.79 18.04 -7.05
N ARG A 77 2.96 19.37 -7.12
CA ARG A 77 2.40 20.18 -8.18
C ARG A 77 3.50 20.57 -9.18
N GLU A 78 3.26 20.29 -10.45
CA GLU A 78 4.12 20.70 -11.55
C GLU A 78 3.28 21.45 -12.60
N GLY A 79 3.30 22.76 -12.56
CA GLY A 79 2.45 23.59 -13.41
C GLY A 79 0.97 23.28 -13.20
N ARG A 80 0.30 22.69 -14.21
CA ARG A 80 -1.12 22.33 -14.16
C ARG A 80 -1.37 20.86 -13.76
N ARG A 81 -0.33 20.13 -13.44
CA ARG A 81 -0.44 18.70 -13.06
C ARG A 81 -0.27 18.56 -11.55
N LEU A 82 -1.07 17.68 -10.97
CA LEU A 82 -1.00 17.30 -9.58
C LEU A 82 -0.75 15.80 -9.49
N TYR A 83 0.31 15.39 -8.79
CA TYR A 83 0.70 14.02 -8.56
C TYR A 83 0.47 13.67 -7.09
N LEU A 84 -0.27 12.59 -6.86
CA LEU A 84 -0.54 12.06 -5.52
C LEU A 84 0.00 10.64 -5.46
N ASN A 85 0.92 10.38 -4.54
CA ASN A 85 1.56 9.06 -4.44
C ASN A 85 2.07 8.78 -3.03
N GLY A 86 2.61 7.55 -2.83
CA GLY A 86 3.28 7.17 -1.59
C GLY A 86 2.36 6.75 -0.46
N LEU A 87 1.12 6.33 -0.75
CA LEU A 87 0.16 5.87 0.27
C LEU A 87 0.57 4.55 0.94
N TYR A 88 1.61 3.88 0.42
CA TYR A 88 2.20 2.66 0.96
C TYR A 88 1.14 1.59 1.30
N ARG A 89 0.93 1.28 2.59
CA ARG A 89 -0.04 0.27 3.05
C ARG A 89 -1.42 0.85 3.38
N HIS A 90 -1.53 2.17 3.40
CA HIS A 90 -2.67 2.89 3.96
C HIS A 90 -3.55 3.55 2.89
N GLY A 91 -3.52 3.03 1.65
CA GLY A 91 -4.27 3.58 0.54
C GLY A 91 -5.74 3.81 0.87
N PHE A 92 -6.46 2.80 1.34
CA PHE A 92 -7.87 2.91 1.71
C PHE A 92 -8.13 3.94 2.83
N LEU A 93 -7.26 3.97 3.84
CA LEU A 93 -7.43 4.86 5.00
C LEU A 93 -7.11 6.31 4.66
N LEU A 94 -6.04 6.55 3.90
CA LEU A 94 -5.51 7.90 3.67
C LEU A 94 -6.02 8.54 2.37
N SER A 95 -6.53 7.76 1.41
CA SER A 95 -7.00 8.31 0.12
C SER A 95 -8.05 9.40 0.27
N PRO A 96 -9.08 9.30 1.14
CA PRO A 96 -10.06 10.36 1.29
C PRO A 96 -9.44 11.67 1.80
N ALA A 97 -8.52 11.58 2.75
CA ALA A 97 -7.84 12.76 3.29
C ALA A 97 -6.91 13.41 2.25
N LEU A 98 -6.20 12.59 1.45
CA LEU A 98 -5.33 13.08 0.39
C LEU A 98 -6.13 13.70 -0.75
N ALA A 99 -7.25 13.08 -1.13
CA ALA A 99 -8.17 13.62 -2.15
C ALA A 99 -8.76 14.98 -1.73
N SER A 100 -9.18 15.11 -0.46
CA SER A 100 -9.66 16.39 0.07
C SER A 100 -8.60 17.48 0.01
N ARG A 101 -7.35 17.16 0.37
CA ARG A 101 -6.23 18.11 0.24
C ARG A 101 -5.96 18.49 -1.20
N ALA A 102 -5.97 17.52 -2.10
CA ALA A 102 -5.80 17.76 -3.54
C ALA A 102 -6.87 18.70 -4.09
N ALA A 103 -8.14 18.49 -3.74
CA ALA A 103 -9.23 19.37 -4.13
C ALA A 103 -9.01 20.82 -3.64
N ARG A 104 -8.63 21.00 -2.38
CA ARG A 104 -8.34 22.32 -1.81
C ARG A 104 -7.12 22.99 -2.44
N ILE A 105 -6.10 22.23 -2.84
CA ILE A 105 -4.95 22.78 -3.61
C ILE A 105 -5.42 23.30 -4.97
N VAL A 106 -6.35 22.60 -5.62
CA VAL A 106 -6.83 22.95 -6.96
C VAL A 106 -7.82 24.12 -6.93
N PHE A 107 -8.75 24.14 -5.98
CA PHE A 107 -9.86 25.08 -5.97
C PHE A 107 -9.64 26.28 -5.05
N ASP A 108 -8.87 26.11 -3.97
CA ASP A 108 -8.69 27.12 -2.95
C ASP A 108 -7.22 27.63 -2.88
N ASP A 109 -6.33 27.13 -3.75
CA ASP A 109 -4.88 27.36 -3.69
C ASP A 109 -4.28 27.09 -2.29
N ALA A 110 -4.85 26.14 -1.55
CA ALA A 110 -4.41 25.81 -0.21
C ALA A 110 -3.02 25.14 -0.22
N ILE A 111 -2.23 25.39 0.82
CA ILE A 111 -0.90 24.80 1.00
C ILE A 111 -0.94 23.83 2.18
N PHE A 112 -0.38 22.63 1.99
CA PHE A 112 -0.27 21.57 2.99
C PHE A 112 1.18 21.10 3.13
N PRO A 113 2.02 21.81 3.91
CA PRO A 113 3.47 21.53 4.00
C PRO A 113 3.79 20.11 4.48
N GLU A 114 2.86 19.48 5.21
CA GLU A 114 3.04 18.13 5.73
C GLU A 114 3.06 17.03 4.64
N VAL A 115 2.46 17.33 3.47
CA VAL A 115 2.37 16.40 2.34
C VAL A 115 2.89 16.97 1.02
N MET A 116 3.23 18.27 0.95
CA MET A 116 3.75 18.89 -0.28
C MET A 116 5.27 18.84 -0.30
N ASP A 117 5.84 18.42 -1.44
CA ASP A 117 7.29 18.24 -1.62
C ASP A 117 8.08 19.56 -1.73
N GLU A 118 7.43 20.66 -2.07
CA GLU A 118 8.09 21.93 -2.40
C GLU A 118 8.88 22.52 -1.21
N ASP A 119 8.50 22.22 0.03
CA ASP A 119 9.14 22.76 1.23
C ASP A 119 10.28 21.90 1.82
N ARG A 120 10.43 20.65 1.41
CA ARG A 120 11.44 19.76 2.01
C ARG A 120 12.84 19.94 1.43
N GLY A 121 12.96 20.46 0.23
CA GLY A 121 14.24 20.76 -0.42
C GLY A 121 14.99 21.94 0.18
N GLN A 122 14.29 22.93 0.70
CA GLN A 122 14.89 24.15 1.25
C GLN A 122 15.34 24.02 2.72
N ARG A 123 14.77 23.10 3.50
CA ARG A 123 15.14 22.93 4.93
C ARG A 123 16.42 22.13 5.18
N ARG A 124 17.03 21.56 4.14
CA ARG A 124 18.34 20.87 4.26
C ARG A 124 19.54 21.72 3.86
N ALA A 125 19.34 22.97 3.50
CA ALA A 125 20.39 23.89 3.07
C ALA A 125 20.63 25.08 4.05
N SER A 126 20.16 24.97 5.29
CA SER A 126 20.43 25.98 6.34
C SER A 126 20.99 25.34 7.59
#